data_1b0b29c5dfc6d085837f64df4ae2e051
#
_entry.id   1b0b29c5dfc6d085837f64df4ae2e051
#
_cell.length_a   1.000
_cell.length_b   1.000
_cell.length_c   1.000
_cell.angle_alpha   90.00
_cell.angle_beta   90.00
_cell.angle_gamma   90.00
#
_symmetry.space_group_name_H-M   'P 1'
#
loop_
_entity.id
_entity.type
_entity.pdbx_description
1 polymer ?
#
loop_
_entity_poly.entity_id
_entity_poly.type
_entity_poly.pdbx_seq_one_letter_code
_entity_poly.pdbx_strand_id
1 'polypeptide(L)'
;SSLPISKVKIDDYLKSFFLVEQMIRRGKRRIVHLAGPDYIQNSQERKRGYRDALEKFHLPYCPEYVIDAGVDFSGGEQAVEQLLKQHIAFDALFCFTEMSALGAKSNLQKHGVQIPDEVAIACISGTDLCVLVHPSITAVEQPVKQMAEEASRLIVQKVEHPELPDKTIILEAETIYREST
;
A
#
# COMPACT_ATOMS: atom_id res chain seq x y z
N SER A 1 -10.55 11.29 7.83
CA SER A 1 -10.93 12.11 8.99
C SER A 1 -12.00 13.10 8.56
N SER A 2 -13.17 13.10 9.22
CA SER A 2 -14.22 14.09 9.04
C SER A 2 -13.92 15.42 9.76
N LEU A 3 -12.78 15.51 10.42
CA LEU A 3 -12.38 16.73 11.12
C LEU A 3 -12.10 17.86 10.12
N PRO A 4 -12.58 19.08 10.41
CA PRO A 4 -12.30 20.28 9.63
C PRO A 4 -10.85 20.74 9.90
N ILE A 5 -9.92 20.14 9.22
CA ILE A 5 -8.48 20.44 9.32
C ILE A 5 -7.85 20.43 7.93
N SER A 6 -6.86 21.26 7.71
CA SER A 6 -6.05 21.22 6.51
C SER A 6 -5.26 19.91 6.42
N LYS A 7 -5.11 19.37 5.20
CA LYS A 7 -4.48 18.07 4.93
C LYS A 7 -3.55 18.15 3.74
N VAL A 8 -2.43 17.44 3.84
CA VAL A 8 -1.57 17.13 2.69
C VAL A 8 -1.53 15.62 2.55
N LYS A 9 -1.89 15.09 1.39
CA LYS A 9 -1.95 13.66 1.15
C LYS A 9 -1.64 13.32 -0.32
N ILE A 10 -1.44 12.05 -0.61
CA ILE A 10 -1.53 11.52 -1.97
C ILE A 10 -2.97 11.00 -2.23
N ASP A 11 -3.28 10.66 -3.48
CA ASP A 11 -4.52 9.94 -3.79
C ASP A 11 -4.31 8.44 -3.53
N ASP A 12 -4.52 8.02 -2.28
CA ASP A 12 -4.36 6.63 -1.84
C ASP A 12 -5.27 5.66 -2.61
N TYR A 13 -6.47 6.11 -2.99
CA TYR A 13 -7.40 5.31 -3.78
C TYR A 13 -6.84 5.04 -5.19
N LEU A 14 -6.52 6.08 -5.94
CA LEU A 14 -6.04 5.95 -7.32
C LEU A 14 -4.71 5.19 -7.39
N LYS A 15 -3.78 5.47 -6.46
CA LYS A 15 -2.48 4.78 -6.43
C LYS A 15 -2.64 3.29 -6.16
N SER A 16 -3.53 2.91 -5.25
CA SER A 16 -3.84 1.50 -4.98
C SER A 16 -4.53 0.83 -6.16
N PHE A 17 -5.51 1.51 -6.74
CA PHE A 17 -6.23 1.01 -7.91
C PHE A 17 -5.27 0.69 -9.07
N PHE A 18 -4.41 1.64 -9.44
CA PHE A 18 -3.47 1.45 -10.54
C PHE A 18 -2.38 0.42 -10.23
N LEU A 19 -1.90 0.35 -8.99
CA LEU A 19 -0.89 -0.63 -8.60
C LEU A 19 -1.45 -2.06 -8.72
N VAL A 20 -2.66 -2.29 -8.21
CA VAL A 20 -3.34 -3.59 -8.30
C VAL A 20 -3.72 -3.90 -9.76
N GLU A 21 -4.21 -2.92 -10.52
CA GLU A 21 -4.45 -3.08 -11.96
C GLU A 21 -3.21 -3.58 -12.70
N GLN A 22 -2.03 -3.02 -12.40
CA GLN A 22 -0.78 -3.46 -13.04
C GLN A 22 -0.40 -4.90 -12.66
N MET A 23 -0.60 -5.30 -11.39
CA MET A 23 -0.40 -6.69 -10.99
C MET A 23 -1.31 -7.64 -11.79
N ILE A 24 -2.58 -7.27 -11.98
CA ILE A 24 -3.54 -8.04 -12.79
C ILE A 24 -3.10 -8.10 -14.25
N ARG A 25 -2.67 -6.97 -14.83
CA ARG A 25 -2.18 -6.91 -16.23
C ARG A 25 -0.93 -7.77 -16.45
N ARG A 26 -0.11 -7.96 -15.42
CA ARG A 26 1.05 -8.87 -15.40
C ARG A 26 0.68 -10.33 -15.14
N GLY A 27 -0.61 -10.66 -15.10
CA GLY A 27 -1.09 -12.04 -15.01
C GLY A 27 -1.47 -12.52 -13.63
N LYS A 28 -1.30 -11.71 -12.56
CA LYS A 28 -1.70 -12.12 -11.21
C LYS A 28 -3.22 -12.12 -11.07
N ARG A 29 -3.77 -13.11 -10.37
CA ARG A 29 -5.23 -13.35 -10.27
C ARG A 29 -5.73 -13.54 -8.84
N ARG A 30 -4.87 -13.95 -7.92
CA ARG A 30 -5.18 -14.23 -6.52
C ARG A 30 -4.37 -13.29 -5.64
N ILE A 31 -4.74 -12.01 -5.70
CA ILE A 31 -4.02 -10.93 -5.02
C ILE A 31 -4.57 -10.79 -3.62
N VAL A 32 -3.73 -10.99 -2.60
CA VAL A 32 -4.10 -10.72 -1.20
C VAL A 32 -3.71 -9.28 -0.86
N HIS A 33 -4.60 -8.56 -0.19
CA HIS A 33 -4.32 -7.24 0.36
C HIS A 33 -3.92 -7.38 1.85
N LEU A 34 -2.64 -7.13 2.14
CA LEU A 34 -2.16 -6.94 3.51
C LEU A 34 -2.52 -5.51 3.93
N ALA A 35 -3.71 -5.35 4.50
CA ALA A 35 -4.33 -4.07 4.82
C ALA A 35 -3.77 -3.46 6.10
N GLY A 36 -3.87 -2.15 6.21
CA GLY A 36 -3.68 -1.45 7.47
C GLY A 36 -4.97 -1.40 8.30
N PRO A 37 -4.88 -0.84 9.52
CA PRO A 37 -6.03 -0.74 10.44
C PRO A 37 -7.21 0.02 9.83
N ASP A 38 -8.43 -0.49 10.04
CA ASP A 38 -9.66 0.07 9.45
C ASP A 38 -10.02 1.47 9.96
N TYR A 39 -9.53 1.88 11.13
CA TYR A 39 -9.77 3.24 11.65
C TYR A 39 -8.93 4.32 10.95
N ILE A 40 -7.97 3.94 10.09
CA ILE A 40 -7.13 4.85 9.32
C ILE A 40 -7.77 5.12 7.95
N GLN A 41 -8.02 6.39 7.63
CA GLN A 41 -8.70 6.76 6.39
C GLN A 41 -8.00 6.27 5.12
N ASN A 42 -6.68 6.40 5.04
CA ASN A 42 -5.94 5.92 3.85
C ASN A 42 -5.97 4.39 3.72
N SER A 43 -6.10 3.64 4.83
CA SER A 43 -6.33 2.19 4.76
C SER A 43 -7.65 1.86 4.05
N GLN A 44 -8.72 2.58 4.40
CA GLN A 44 -10.02 2.42 3.74
C GLN A 44 -9.97 2.81 2.25
N GLU A 45 -9.25 3.90 1.91
CA GLU A 45 -9.07 4.34 0.52
C GLU A 45 -8.27 3.30 -0.29
N ARG A 46 -7.20 2.73 0.27
CA ARG A 46 -6.40 1.67 -0.35
C ARG A 46 -7.20 0.39 -0.56
N LYS A 47 -7.96 -0.03 0.45
CA LYS A 47 -8.87 -1.20 0.36
C LYS A 47 -9.92 -1.01 -0.73
N ARG A 48 -10.50 0.20 -0.85
CA ARG A 48 -11.45 0.53 -1.93
C ARG A 48 -10.79 0.46 -3.30
N GLY A 49 -9.60 1.04 -3.46
CA GLY A 49 -8.84 0.98 -4.72
C GLY A 49 -8.52 -0.46 -5.15
N TYR A 50 -8.10 -1.30 -4.19
CA TYR A 50 -7.88 -2.73 -4.41
C TYR A 50 -9.15 -3.44 -4.90
N ARG A 51 -10.28 -3.26 -4.20
CA ARG A 51 -11.55 -3.88 -4.56
C ARG A 51 -12.01 -3.47 -5.96
N ASP A 52 -12.00 -2.16 -6.24
CA ASP A 52 -12.50 -1.61 -7.49
C ASP A 52 -11.59 -2.01 -8.68
N ALA A 53 -10.29 -2.23 -8.45
CA ALA A 53 -9.38 -2.80 -9.45
C ALA A 53 -9.74 -4.26 -9.77
N LEU A 54 -10.01 -5.10 -8.76
CA LEU A 54 -10.46 -6.47 -8.98
C LEU A 54 -11.78 -6.50 -9.78
N GLU A 55 -12.74 -5.67 -9.39
CA GLU A 55 -14.05 -5.57 -10.05
C GLU A 55 -13.92 -5.18 -11.52
N LYS A 56 -13.08 -4.19 -11.84
CA LYS A 56 -12.80 -3.78 -13.24
C LYS A 56 -12.34 -4.94 -14.12
N PHE A 57 -11.60 -5.88 -13.56
CA PHE A 57 -11.09 -7.05 -14.29
C PHE A 57 -11.92 -8.32 -14.06
N HIS A 58 -13.11 -8.19 -13.49
CA HIS A 58 -14.02 -9.30 -13.18
C HIS A 58 -13.38 -10.40 -12.31
N LEU A 59 -12.45 -10.02 -11.44
CA LEU A 59 -11.88 -10.91 -10.43
C LEU A 59 -12.74 -10.86 -9.16
N PRO A 60 -12.92 -11.99 -8.45
CA PRO A 60 -13.72 -12.01 -7.23
C PRO A 60 -13.04 -11.22 -6.12
N TYR A 61 -13.80 -10.40 -5.40
CA TYR A 61 -13.39 -9.83 -4.13
C TYR A 61 -13.75 -10.82 -3.00
N CYS A 62 -12.73 -11.41 -2.40
CA CYS A 62 -12.90 -12.39 -1.33
C CYS A 62 -12.47 -11.76 0.00
N PRO A 63 -13.34 -11.71 1.03
CA PRO A 63 -12.98 -11.14 2.34
C PRO A 63 -11.74 -11.77 2.97
N GLU A 64 -11.53 -13.07 2.77
CA GLU A 64 -10.36 -13.81 3.24
C GLU A 64 -9.03 -13.38 2.59
N TYR A 65 -9.10 -12.64 1.49
CA TYR A 65 -7.93 -12.02 0.83
C TYR A 65 -7.63 -10.61 1.34
N VAL A 66 -8.32 -10.14 2.38
CA VAL A 66 -8.03 -8.87 3.03
C VAL A 66 -7.67 -9.14 4.48
N ILE A 67 -6.38 -9.05 4.81
CA ILE A 67 -5.84 -9.38 6.13
C ILE A 67 -5.34 -8.09 6.77
N ASP A 68 -5.80 -7.79 7.98
CA ASP A 68 -5.23 -6.70 8.77
C ASP A 68 -3.81 -7.10 9.20
N ALA A 69 -2.81 -6.57 8.51
CA ALA A 69 -1.39 -6.78 8.78
C ALA A 69 -0.78 -5.61 9.57
N GLY A 70 -1.59 -4.66 10.01
CA GLY A 70 -1.08 -3.48 10.67
C GLY A 70 -0.18 -2.64 9.77
N VAL A 71 0.85 -2.04 10.37
CA VAL A 71 1.75 -1.10 9.66
C VAL A 71 3.22 -1.52 9.70
N ASP A 72 3.56 -2.56 10.44
CA ASP A 72 4.93 -2.95 10.78
C ASP A 72 5.37 -4.25 10.10
N PHE A 73 6.65 -4.57 10.28
CA PHE A 73 7.29 -5.77 9.74
C PHE A 73 6.67 -7.07 10.27
N SER A 74 6.41 -7.12 11.59
CA SER A 74 5.87 -8.30 12.26
C SER A 74 4.48 -8.66 11.74
N GLY A 75 3.63 -7.65 11.49
CA GLY A 75 2.31 -7.86 10.92
C GLY A 75 2.35 -8.48 9.52
N GLY A 76 3.30 -8.03 8.69
CA GLY A 76 3.52 -8.63 7.37
C GLY A 76 3.98 -10.10 7.45
N GLU A 77 4.91 -10.44 8.37
CA GLU A 77 5.33 -11.83 8.59
C GLU A 77 4.16 -12.72 9.06
N GLN A 78 3.39 -12.25 10.04
CA GLN A 78 2.26 -13.01 10.61
C GLN A 78 1.15 -13.22 9.58
N ALA A 79 0.87 -12.23 8.74
CA ALA A 79 -0.14 -12.36 7.69
C ALA A 79 0.22 -13.46 6.68
N VAL A 80 1.47 -13.51 6.22
CA VAL A 80 1.94 -14.59 5.33
C VAL A 80 1.90 -15.94 6.02
N GLU A 81 2.35 -16.02 7.26
CA GLU A 81 2.30 -17.26 8.06
C GLU A 81 0.86 -17.78 8.20
N GLN A 82 -0.11 -16.88 8.40
CA GLN A 82 -1.53 -17.24 8.44
C GLN A 82 -2.00 -17.78 7.09
N LEU A 83 -1.68 -17.12 5.98
CA LEU A 83 -2.06 -17.56 4.62
C LEU A 83 -1.54 -18.96 4.33
N LEU A 84 -0.26 -19.21 4.63
CA LEU A 84 0.37 -20.51 4.41
C LEU A 84 -0.23 -21.61 5.29
N LYS A 85 -0.47 -21.36 6.57
CA LYS A 85 -1.12 -22.31 7.49
C LYS A 85 -2.55 -22.66 7.10
N GLN A 86 -3.28 -21.70 6.58
CA GLN A 86 -4.66 -21.88 6.10
C GLN A 86 -4.73 -22.45 4.68
N HIS A 87 -3.59 -22.70 4.04
CA HIS A 87 -3.50 -23.16 2.65
C HIS A 87 -4.26 -22.26 1.66
N ILE A 88 -4.34 -20.96 1.96
CA ILE A 88 -4.93 -19.99 1.05
C ILE A 88 -4.00 -19.80 -0.14
N ALA A 89 -4.49 -20.09 -1.35
CA ALA A 89 -3.71 -19.94 -2.56
C ALA A 89 -3.69 -18.48 -3.01
N PHE A 90 -2.50 -17.91 -3.20
CA PHE A 90 -2.30 -16.56 -3.70
C PHE A 90 -1.08 -16.48 -4.62
N ASP A 91 -1.05 -15.50 -5.51
CA ASP A 91 0.03 -15.25 -6.47
C ASP A 91 0.56 -13.81 -6.41
N ALA A 92 -0.02 -12.96 -5.55
CA ALA A 92 0.49 -11.62 -5.30
C ALA A 92 0.06 -11.08 -3.93
N LEU A 93 0.88 -10.17 -3.39
CA LEU A 93 0.60 -9.40 -2.18
C LEU A 93 0.61 -7.90 -2.51
N PHE A 94 -0.50 -7.24 -2.26
CA PHE A 94 -0.61 -5.79 -2.21
C PHE A 94 -0.52 -5.34 -0.76
N CYS A 95 0.58 -4.73 -0.37
CA CYS A 95 0.88 -4.39 1.02
C CYS A 95 0.57 -2.92 1.33
N PHE A 96 -0.01 -2.67 2.49
CA PHE A 96 -0.34 -1.33 2.96
C PHE A 96 0.88 -0.44 3.12
N THR A 97 1.98 -0.97 3.70
CA THR A 97 3.25 -0.25 3.89
C THR A 97 4.42 -1.05 3.34
N GLU A 98 5.59 -0.40 3.18
CA GLU A 98 6.83 -1.10 2.86
C GLU A 98 7.26 -2.04 4.00
N MET A 99 7.02 -1.67 5.28
CA MET A 99 7.38 -2.52 6.41
C MET A 99 6.59 -3.81 6.39
N SER A 100 5.28 -3.77 6.13
CA SER A 100 4.48 -5.00 5.97
C SER A 100 4.92 -5.80 4.73
N ALA A 101 5.34 -5.15 3.64
CA ALA A 101 5.88 -5.81 2.46
C ALA A 101 7.22 -6.52 2.74
N LEU A 102 8.12 -5.87 3.50
CA LEU A 102 9.40 -6.45 3.91
C LEU A 102 9.19 -7.66 4.83
N GLY A 103 8.27 -7.58 5.78
CA GLY A 103 7.90 -8.69 6.64
C GLY A 103 7.32 -9.87 5.86
N ALA A 104 6.38 -9.59 4.96
CA ALA A 104 5.78 -10.59 4.08
C ALA A 104 6.86 -11.27 3.20
N LYS A 105 7.74 -10.48 2.58
CA LYS A 105 8.86 -10.96 1.78
C LYS A 105 9.78 -11.88 2.58
N SER A 106 10.16 -11.46 3.79
CA SER A 106 11.01 -12.25 4.70
C SER A 106 10.40 -13.62 4.98
N ASN A 107 9.11 -13.67 5.29
CA ASN A 107 8.42 -14.93 5.57
C ASN A 107 8.30 -15.82 4.32
N LEU A 108 7.94 -15.28 3.16
CA LEU A 108 7.89 -16.03 1.91
C LEU A 108 9.25 -16.65 1.57
N GLN A 109 10.35 -15.88 1.69
CA GLN A 109 11.70 -16.38 1.44
C GLN A 109 12.12 -17.49 2.41
N LYS A 110 11.74 -17.42 3.70
CA LYS A 110 11.95 -18.50 4.68
C LYS A 110 11.26 -19.80 4.27
N HIS A 111 10.14 -19.71 3.55
CA HIS A 111 9.41 -20.86 3.03
C HIS A 111 9.82 -21.27 1.61
N GLY A 112 10.86 -20.65 1.05
CA GLY A 112 11.40 -21.00 -0.28
C GLY A 112 10.58 -20.49 -1.46
N VAL A 113 9.59 -19.63 -1.23
CA VAL A 113 8.73 -19.06 -2.27
C VAL A 113 9.50 -18.07 -3.13
N GLN A 114 9.42 -18.24 -4.46
CA GLN A 114 10.14 -17.39 -5.40
C GLN A 114 9.38 -16.09 -5.69
N ILE A 115 10.08 -14.96 -5.54
CA ILE A 115 9.55 -13.62 -5.81
C ILE A 115 10.32 -13.05 -7.01
N PRO A 116 9.63 -12.62 -8.08
CA PRO A 116 8.19 -12.49 -8.29
C PRO A 116 7.50 -13.71 -8.91
N ASP A 117 8.23 -14.78 -9.26
CA ASP A 117 7.73 -15.84 -10.13
C ASP A 117 6.48 -16.52 -9.56
N GLU A 118 6.54 -16.99 -8.33
CA GLU A 118 5.38 -17.58 -7.66
C GLU A 118 4.49 -16.49 -7.04
N VAL A 119 5.08 -15.56 -6.28
CA VAL A 119 4.33 -14.50 -5.59
C VAL A 119 4.96 -13.13 -5.87
N ALA A 120 4.21 -12.24 -6.51
CA ALA A 120 4.60 -10.84 -6.67
C ALA A 120 4.29 -10.04 -5.39
N ILE A 121 5.08 -9.00 -5.11
CA ILE A 121 4.88 -8.11 -3.96
C ILE A 121 4.95 -6.65 -4.43
N ALA A 122 3.97 -5.85 -4.00
CA ALA A 122 4.03 -4.40 -4.17
C ALA A 122 3.42 -3.70 -2.95
N CYS A 123 3.84 -2.45 -2.69
CA CYS A 123 3.37 -1.69 -1.55
C CYS A 123 3.13 -0.20 -1.85
N ILE A 124 2.45 0.46 -0.94
CA ILE A 124 2.38 1.92 -0.86
C ILE A 124 3.37 2.42 0.21
N SER A 125 3.80 3.67 0.09
CA SER A 125 4.75 4.33 1.02
C SER A 125 6.15 3.71 1.00
N GLY A 126 6.66 3.40 -0.22
CA GLY A 126 8.03 2.94 -0.39
C GLY A 126 9.07 4.02 -0.12
N THR A 127 10.20 3.59 0.43
CA THR A 127 11.42 4.39 0.63
C THR A 127 12.63 3.66 0.05
N ASP A 128 13.84 4.15 0.36
CA ASP A 128 15.11 3.50 -0.03
C ASP A 128 15.22 2.04 0.46
N LEU A 129 14.49 1.65 1.51
CA LEU A 129 14.47 0.26 1.99
C LEU A 129 13.95 -0.71 0.92
N CYS A 130 13.04 -0.28 0.06
CA CYS A 130 12.53 -1.08 -1.05
C CYS A 130 13.64 -1.44 -2.08
N VAL A 131 14.71 -0.63 -2.17
CA VAL A 131 15.84 -0.84 -3.08
C VAL A 131 16.91 -1.72 -2.45
N LEU A 132 17.08 -1.64 -1.13
CA LEU A 132 18.17 -2.30 -0.40
C LEU A 132 17.97 -3.82 -0.23
N VAL A 133 16.80 -4.34 -0.57
CA VAL A 133 16.49 -5.78 -0.47
C VAL A 133 16.49 -6.44 -1.84
N HIS A 134 16.77 -7.74 -1.89
CA HIS A 134 16.72 -8.49 -3.14
C HIS A 134 15.76 -9.69 -3.04
N PRO A 135 14.78 -9.82 -4.00
CA PRO A 135 14.46 -8.84 -5.05
C PRO A 135 13.97 -7.51 -4.46
N SER A 136 14.27 -6.41 -5.15
CA SER A 136 13.84 -5.06 -4.80
C SER A 136 12.33 -4.91 -4.96
N ILE A 137 11.68 -4.13 -4.06
CA ILE A 137 10.22 -4.09 -3.96
C ILE A 137 9.63 -2.95 -4.81
N THR A 138 8.67 -3.30 -5.66
CA THR A 138 7.81 -2.34 -6.37
C THR A 138 6.98 -1.55 -5.37
N ALA A 139 7.03 -0.22 -5.46
CA ALA A 139 6.37 0.64 -4.50
C ALA A 139 5.84 1.93 -5.10
N VAL A 140 4.76 2.45 -4.51
CA VAL A 140 4.36 3.84 -4.67
C VAL A 140 5.17 4.67 -3.68
N GLU A 141 6.02 5.55 -4.19
CA GLU A 141 6.85 6.44 -3.38
C GLU A 141 6.12 7.77 -3.15
N GLN A 142 6.01 8.14 -1.88
CA GLN A 142 5.37 9.40 -1.50
C GLN A 142 6.38 10.55 -1.60
N PRO A 143 5.98 11.73 -2.06
CA PRO A 143 6.85 12.92 -2.11
C PRO A 143 7.00 13.55 -0.72
N VAL A 144 7.62 12.84 0.23
CA VAL A 144 7.67 13.18 1.66
C VAL A 144 8.20 14.59 1.89
N LYS A 145 9.26 15.00 1.15
CA LYS A 145 9.81 16.36 1.25
C LYS A 145 8.77 17.42 0.89
N GLN A 146 8.10 17.25 -0.25
CA GLN A 146 7.05 18.17 -0.69
C GLN A 146 5.84 18.16 0.25
N MET A 147 5.48 16.98 0.78
CA MET A 147 4.41 16.86 1.81
C MET A 147 4.77 17.68 3.06
N ALA A 148 6.01 17.60 3.54
CA ALA A 148 6.47 18.35 4.71
C ALA A 148 6.48 19.86 4.45
N GLU A 149 6.95 20.31 3.28
CA GLU A 149 6.96 21.72 2.87
C GLU A 149 5.53 22.29 2.82
N GLU A 150 4.59 21.59 2.17
CA GLU A 150 3.20 22.02 2.08
C GLU A 150 2.47 21.99 3.42
N ALA A 151 2.71 20.99 4.24
CA ALA A 151 2.14 20.91 5.58
C ALA A 151 2.63 22.08 6.46
N SER A 152 3.93 22.37 6.43
CA SER A 152 4.51 23.51 7.17
C SER A 152 3.92 24.85 6.71
N ARG A 153 3.77 25.04 5.39
CA ARG A 153 3.15 26.23 4.82
C ARG A 153 1.69 26.41 5.29
N LEU A 154 0.92 25.33 5.30
CA LEU A 154 -0.47 25.37 5.77
C LEU A 154 -0.57 25.70 7.26
N ILE A 155 0.34 25.17 8.09
CA ILE A 155 0.39 25.47 9.53
C ILE A 155 0.69 26.96 9.75
N VAL A 156 1.72 27.51 9.11
CA VAL A 156 2.07 28.94 9.22
C VAL A 156 0.90 29.81 8.80
N GLN A 157 0.30 29.54 7.64
CA GLN A 157 -0.87 30.28 7.15
C GLN A 157 -2.05 30.24 8.15
N LYS A 158 -2.29 29.08 8.78
CA LYS A 158 -3.39 28.94 9.73
C LYS A 158 -3.14 29.65 11.05
N VAL A 159 -1.87 29.79 11.48
CA VAL A 159 -1.47 30.55 12.65
C VAL A 159 -1.60 32.06 12.40
N GLU A 160 -1.14 32.55 11.23
CA GLU A 160 -1.20 33.97 10.87
C GLU A 160 -2.62 34.43 10.53
N HIS A 161 -3.42 33.52 9.93
CA HIS A 161 -4.75 33.78 9.42
C HIS A 161 -5.72 32.65 9.86
N PRO A 162 -6.15 32.62 11.13
CA PRO A 162 -7.04 31.56 11.66
C PRO A 162 -8.39 31.46 10.95
N GLU A 163 -8.85 32.57 10.34
CA GLU A 163 -10.11 32.66 9.59
C GLU A 163 -10.09 31.95 8.24
N LEU A 164 -8.93 31.64 7.70
CA LEU A 164 -8.85 30.97 6.40
C LEU A 164 -9.49 29.56 6.45
N PRO A 165 -10.21 29.17 5.38
CA PRO A 165 -10.80 27.85 5.32
C PRO A 165 -9.72 26.76 5.28
N ASP A 166 -10.06 25.58 5.81
CA ASP A 166 -9.21 24.41 5.71
C ASP A 166 -9.06 23.93 4.26
N LYS A 167 -7.86 23.47 3.93
CA LYS A 167 -7.50 23.05 2.57
C LYS A 167 -7.02 21.60 2.55
N THR A 168 -7.37 20.87 1.50
CA THR A 168 -6.77 19.57 1.19
C THR A 168 -5.88 19.72 -0.02
N ILE A 169 -4.59 19.43 0.13
CA ILE A 169 -3.61 19.38 -0.95
C ILE A 169 -3.35 17.92 -1.28
N ILE A 170 -3.56 17.54 -2.53
CA ILE A 170 -3.26 16.21 -3.04
C ILE A 170 -2.00 16.33 -3.89
N LEU A 171 -0.95 15.61 -3.49
CA LEU A 171 0.32 15.59 -4.19
C LEU A 171 0.43 14.34 -5.06
N GLU A 172 1.15 14.45 -6.16
CA GLU A 172 1.43 13.32 -7.03
C GLU A 172 2.48 12.42 -6.36
N ALA A 173 2.23 11.11 -6.38
CA ALA A 173 3.15 10.08 -5.93
C ALA A 173 3.55 9.22 -7.14
N GLU A 174 4.79 8.77 -7.19
CA GLU A 174 5.30 7.97 -8.30
C GLU A 174 5.22 6.48 -7.97
N THR A 175 4.89 5.64 -8.97
CA THR A 175 4.99 4.18 -8.84
C THR A 175 6.29 3.72 -9.48
N ILE A 176 7.19 3.21 -8.67
CA ILE A 176 8.48 2.68 -9.12
C ILE A 176 8.39 1.16 -9.20
N TYR A 177 8.41 0.65 -10.42
CA TYR A 177 8.42 -0.80 -10.68
C TYR A 177 9.82 -1.35 -10.50
N ARG A 178 9.92 -2.49 -9.80
CA ARG A 178 11.17 -3.15 -9.46
C ARG A 178 11.05 -4.67 -9.66
N GLU A 179 12.01 -5.42 -9.13
CA GLU A 179 12.15 -6.87 -9.36
C GLU A 179 11.01 -7.71 -8.76
N SER A 180 10.28 -7.21 -7.76
CA SER A 180 9.27 -7.99 -7.05
C SER A 180 7.91 -8.10 -7.77
N THR A 181 7.77 -7.50 -8.98
CA THR A 181 6.53 -7.60 -9.78
C THR A 181 6.78 -7.84 -11.26
#